data_333c12e4c979984d9b0a76d4f7954787
#
_entry.id   333c12e4c979984d9b0a76d4f7954787
#
_cell.length_a   1.000
_cell.length_b   1.000
_cell.length_c   1.000
_cell.angle_alpha   90.00
_cell.angle_beta   90.00
_cell.angle_gamma   90.00
#
_symmetry.space_group_name_H-M   'P 1'
#
loop_
_entity.id
_entity.type
_entity.pdbx_description
1 polymer ?
#
loop_
_entity_poly.entity_id
_entity_poly.type
_entity_poly.pdbx_seq_one_letter_code
_entity_poly.pdbx_strand_id
1 'polypeptide(L)'
;MKTVTSPSTETMLEMQRRMVRIRLFDERASKMVKRGLIPGTVHTSIGQEAQVVGACMALRKGDHITGNHRSHGHPIGMASPLGPLMAELAGKATGVCKGKGGSLHLADYAVGSLGESGITGSSIPIAAGAGLSAKVLGEDRVAMCFFGDGAANQGVLYESMNLASAWKLPVIFLCENNHYALSTPAHTVTGGRIVDRAHGFGMPGVRVDNGQDVIDVFTAVSEATDRARRDEGPTLVEVMTYRFREHSEGLRINVDYRDPAERELWLSRDPIVMFRNALIAQGRATAETMDQLEAEVAQEVEDCVTFALDSPYPAPEVAFEDLYTEAYTLEDVL
;
A
#
# COMPACT_ATOMS: atom_id res chain seq x y z
N MET A 1 5.58 -19.61 -21.18
CA MET A 1 5.68 -18.47 -20.27
C MET A 1 6.41 -17.35 -21.01
N LYS A 2 5.78 -16.19 -21.21
CA LYS A 2 6.55 -15.01 -21.63
C LYS A 2 7.41 -14.62 -20.45
N THR A 3 8.72 -14.64 -20.61
CA THR A 3 9.65 -14.06 -19.61
C THR A 3 9.28 -12.60 -19.42
N VAL A 4 8.92 -12.22 -18.19
CA VAL A 4 8.77 -10.79 -17.84
C VAL A 4 10.12 -10.16 -18.16
N THR A 5 10.13 -9.23 -19.12
CA THR A 5 11.37 -8.52 -19.47
C THR A 5 11.77 -7.64 -18.30
N SER A 6 13.06 -7.64 -17.98
CA SER A 6 13.61 -6.74 -16.94
C SER A 6 13.14 -5.30 -17.20
N PRO A 7 12.68 -4.55 -16.18
CA PRO A 7 12.23 -3.18 -16.34
C PRO A 7 13.31 -2.29 -16.98
N SER A 8 12.88 -1.26 -17.70
CA SER A 8 13.81 -0.26 -18.25
C SER A 8 14.54 0.50 -17.14
N THR A 9 15.67 1.12 -17.45
CA THR A 9 16.38 1.96 -16.48
C THR A 9 15.48 3.09 -15.95
N GLU A 10 14.67 3.70 -16.82
CA GLU A 10 13.71 4.73 -16.42
C GLU A 10 12.69 4.20 -15.39
N THR A 11 12.12 3.02 -15.66
CA THR A 11 11.21 2.37 -14.72
C THR A 11 11.87 2.06 -13.38
N MET A 12 13.13 1.61 -13.40
CA MET A 12 13.89 1.33 -12.18
C MET A 12 14.21 2.61 -11.38
N LEU A 13 14.53 3.70 -12.05
CA LEU A 13 14.72 5.00 -11.39
C LEU A 13 13.42 5.51 -10.76
N GLU A 14 12.30 5.33 -11.44
CA GLU A 14 10.99 5.66 -10.88
C GLU A 14 10.63 4.78 -9.67
N MET A 15 10.98 3.47 -9.68
CA MET A 15 10.85 2.61 -8.51
C MET A 15 11.65 3.16 -7.32
N GLN A 16 12.91 3.53 -7.53
CA GLN A 16 13.73 4.15 -6.48
C GLN A 16 13.09 5.44 -5.98
N ARG A 17 12.65 6.32 -6.88
CA ARG A 17 11.99 7.58 -6.53
C ARG A 17 10.75 7.35 -5.65
N ARG A 18 9.89 6.42 -6.00
CA ARG A 18 8.66 6.13 -5.21
C ARG A 18 8.99 5.52 -3.86
N MET A 19 9.98 4.65 -3.75
CA MET A 19 10.43 4.14 -2.45
C MET A 19 10.93 5.26 -1.53
N VAL A 20 11.76 6.17 -2.07
CA VAL A 20 12.25 7.35 -1.33
C VAL A 20 11.09 8.28 -0.93
N ARG A 21 10.12 8.51 -1.83
CA ARG A 21 8.91 9.30 -1.53
C ARG A 21 8.13 8.73 -0.34
N ILE A 22 7.88 7.41 -0.33
CA ILE A 22 7.19 6.73 0.78
C ILE A 22 7.97 6.92 2.08
N ARG A 23 9.28 6.67 2.08
CA ARG A 23 10.14 6.80 3.25
C ARG A 23 10.10 8.22 3.83
N LEU A 24 10.41 9.22 3.03
CA LEU A 24 10.53 10.59 3.48
C LEU A 24 9.16 11.18 3.88
N PHE A 25 8.09 10.85 3.15
CA PHE A 25 6.73 11.23 3.51
C PHE A 25 6.34 10.69 4.88
N ASP A 26 6.55 9.40 5.12
CA ASP A 26 6.21 8.74 6.38
C ASP A 26 7.05 9.26 7.56
N GLU A 27 8.33 9.51 7.34
CA GLU A 27 9.20 10.13 8.36
C GLU A 27 8.74 11.54 8.71
N ARG A 28 8.28 12.31 7.70
CA ARG A 28 7.77 13.65 7.90
C ARG A 28 6.42 13.64 8.60
N ALA A 29 5.50 12.76 8.20
CA ALA A 29 4.21 12.56 8.86
C ALA A 29 4.41 12.18 10.35
N SER A 30 5.33 11.27 10.66
CA SER A 30 5.69 10.91 12.02
C SER A 30 6.17 12.11 12.87
N LYS A 31 6.99 13.00 12.28
CA LYS A 31 7.43 14.24 12.95
C LYS A 31 6.26 15.21 13.18
N MET A 32 5.33 15.29 12.23
CA MET A 32 4.14 16.16 12.35
C MET A 32 3.17 15.65 13.42
N VAL A 33 2.95 14.34 13.55
CA VAL A 33 2.18 13.74 14.67
C VAL A 33 2.79 14.14 16.02
N LYS A 34 4.12 13.99 16.17
CA LYS A 34 4.82 14.36 17.42
C LYS A 34 4.69 15.85 17.78
N ARG A 35 4.45 16.70 16.79
CA ARG A 35 4.23 18.15 16.96
C ARG A 35 2.74 18.52 17.11
N GLY A 36 1.82 17.57 17.06
CA GLY A 36 0.38 17.80 17.10
C GLY A 36 -0.20 18.47 15.85
N LEU A 37 0.51 18.43 14.72
CA LEU A 37 0.06 18.99 13.43
C LEU A 37 -0.78 18.00 12.62
N ILE A 38 -0.66 16.72 12.90
CA ILE A 38 -1.52 15.65 12.41
C ILE A 38 -2.26 15.07 13.61
N PRO A 39 -3.60 15.04 13.62
CA PRO A 39 -4.38 14.48 14.72
C PRO A 39 -4.27 12.96 14.76
N GLY A 40 -4.34 12.38 15.95
CA GLY A 40 -4.33 10.94 16.14
C GLY A 40 -2.95 10.30 15.98
N THR A 41 -2.88 9.22 15.20
CA THR A 41 -1.67 8.43 14.96
C THR A 41 -1.55 8.05 13.49
N VAL A 42 -0.34 7.72 13.04
CA VAL A 42 -0.06 7.25 11.68
C VAL A 42 0.61 5.88 11.71
N HIS A 43 0.34 5.07 10.71
CA HIS A 43 0.93 3.74 10.52
C HIS A 43 1.82 3.78 9.30
N THR A 44 3.12 3.82 9.51
CA THR A 44 4.09 4.01 8.42
C THR A 44 4.37 2.72 7.67
N SER A 45 4.70 2.87 6.38
CA SER A 45 5.18 1.79 5.50
C SER A 45 6.71 1.62 5.55
N ILE A 46 7.40 2.31 6.48
CA ILE A 46 8.87 2.30 6.59
C ILE A 46 9.39 0.88 6.80
N GLY A 47 10.23 0.44 5.87
CA GLY A 47 10.78 -0.92 5.75
C GLY A 47 10.03 -1.82 4.76
N GLN A 48 8.86 -1.38 4.26
CA GLN A 48 8.00 -2.14 3.33
C GLN A 48 7.90 -1.47 1.95
N GLU A 49 8.75 -0.50 1.63
CA GLU A 49 8.64 0.34 0.43
C GLU A 49 8.77 -0.49 -0.85
N ALA A 50 9.69 -1.47 -0.88
CA ALA A 50 9.92 -2.28 -2.07
C ALA A 50 8.71 -3.12 -2.45
N GLN A 51 8.04 -3.73 -1.45
CA GLN A 51 6.85 -4.53 -1.74
C GLN A 51 5.69 -3.66 -2.24
N VAL A 52 5.49 -2.47 -1.66
CA VAL A 52 4.46 -1.54 -2.11
C VAL A 52 4.72 -1.07 -3.54
N VAL A 53 5.93 -0.57 -3.79
CA VAL A 53 6.29 0.02 -5.09
C VAL A 53 6.35 -1.04 -6.19
N GLY A 54 6.96 -2.20 -5.92
CA GLY A 54 7.00 -3.31 -6.87
C GLY A 54 5.60 -3.76 -7.27
N ALA A 55 4.69 -3.88 -6.31
CA ALA A 55 3.31 -4.26 -6.57
C ALA A 55 2.53 -3.19 -7.35
N CYS A 56 2.59 -1.92 -6.92
CA CYS A 56 1.86 -0.84 -7.58
C CYS A 56 2.35 -0.58 -9.00
N MET A 57 3.67 -0.67 -9.26
CA MET A 57 4.23 -0.44 -10.57
C MET A 57 4.01 -1.59 -11.57
N ALA A 58 3.54 -2.75 -11.12
CA ALA A 58 3.06 -3.83 -11.96
C ALA A 58 1.64 -3.59 -12.49
N LEU A 59 0.92 -2.61 -11.95
CA LEU A 59 -0.40 -2.21 -12.39
C LEU A 59 -0.34 -1.20 -13.54
N ARG A 60 -1.46 -1.05 -14.25
CA ARG A 60 -1.63 -0.08 -15.33
C ARG A 60 -2.55 1.05 -14.88
N LYS A 61 -2.49 2.17 -15.57
CA LYS A 61 -3.48 3.24 -15.40
C LYS A 61 -4.89 2.68 -15.64
N GLY A 62 -5.78 2.91 -14.69
CA GLY A 62 -7.15 2.40 -14.69
C GLY A 62 -7.34 1.14 -13.83
N ASP A 63 -6.29 0.46 -13.42
CA ASP A 63 -6.37 -0.57 -12.40
C ASP A 63 -6.72 0.02 -11.04
N HIS A 64 -7.26 -0.80 -10.16
CA HIS A 64 -7.67 -0.36 -8.84
C HIS A 64 -6.85 -1.05 -7.73
N ILE A 65 -6.64 -0.31 -6.66
CA ILE A 65 -6.12 -0.85 -5.40
C ILE A 65 -7.07 -0.59 -4.24
N THR A 66 -7.04 -1.46 -3.25
CA THR A 66 -7.59 -1.25 -1.92
C THR A 66 -6.54 -1.64 -0.90
N GLY A 67 -6.52 -0.99 0.26
CA GLY A 67 -5.45 -1.23 1.20
C GLY A 67 -5.89 -1.27 2.66
N ASN A 68 -4.91 -1.30 3.52
CA ASN A 68 -5.06 -1.41 4.96
C ASN A 68 -4.63 -0.10 5.66
N HIS A 69 -4.58 -0.10 6.98
CA HIS A 69 -4.21 1.06 7.79
C HIS A 69 -2.77 1.58 7.57
N ARG A 70 -1.87 0.85 6.86
CA ARG A 70 -0.54 1.35 6.41
C ARG A 70 -0.68 2.07 5.07
N SER A 71 -1.55 3.02 5.07
CA SER A 71 -2.25 3.56 3.92
C SER A 71 -1.44 4.51 3.05
N HIS A 72 -0.34 5.07 3.56
CA HIS A 72 0.38 6.14 2.83
C HIS A 72 1.15 5.59 1.64
N GLY A 73 1.77 4.41 1.82
CA GLY A 73 2.58 3.79 0.79
C GLY A 73 1.80 3.45 -0.48
N HIS A 74 0.57 2.94 -0.36
CA HIS A 74 -0.20 2.43 -1.49
C HIS A 74 -0.55 3.53 -2.52
N PRO A 75 -1.22 4.66 -2.17
CA PRO A 75 -1.48 5.73 -3.13
C PRO A 75 -0.18 6.39 -3.64
N ILE A 76 0.87 6.53 -2.80
CA ILE A 76 2.18 7.02 -3.28
C ILE A 76 2.78 6.05 -4.31
N GLY A 77 2.67 4.74 -4.06
CA GLY A 77 3.04 3.69 -5.01
C GLY A 77 2.27 3.79 -6.34
N MET A 78 1.02 4.24 -6.32
CA MET A 78 0.19 4.54 -7.49
C MET A 78 0.43 5.93 -8.09
N ALA A 79 1.45 6.66 -7.62
CA ALA A 79 1.82 8.01 -8.04
C ALA A 79 0.83 9.12 -7.65
N SER A 80 0.11 8.98 -6.54
CA SER A 80 -0.67 10.08 -5.97
C SER A 80 0.22 11.27 -5.61
N PRO A 81 -0.24 12.52 -5.83
CA PRO A 81 0.49 13.72 -5.43
C PRO A 81 0.64 13.80 -3.91
N LEU A 82 1.84 14.11 -3.41
CA LEU A 82 2.12 14.12 -1.97
C LEU A 82 1.40 15.24 -1.21
N GLY A 83 1.20 16.40 -1.84
CA GLY A 83 0.56 17.58 -1.21
C GLY A 83 -0.84 17.26 -0.68
N PRO A 84 -1.78 16.81 -1.54
CA PRO A 84 -3.12 16.41 -1.12
C PRO A 84 -3.15 15.26 -0.11
N LEU A 85 -2.20 14.30 -0.19
CA LEU A 85 -2.10 13.23 0.82
C LEU A 85 -1.70 13.79 2.18
N MET A 86 -0.70 14.68 2.26
CA MET A 86 -0.27 15.28 3.52
C MET A 86 -1.37 16.22 4.09
N ALA A 87 -2.07 16.93 3.22
CA ALA A 87 -3.22 17.75 3.61
C ALA A 87 -4.34 16.91 4.21
N GLU A 88 -4.61 15.71 3.67
CA GLU A 88 -5.58 14.77 4.23
C GLU A 88 -5.19 14.31 5.64
N LEU A 89 -3.93 13.94 5.84
CA LEU A 89 -3.42 13.55 7.16
C LEU A 89 -3.58 14.69 8.18
N ALA A 90 -3.42 15.92 7.75
CA ALA A 90 -3.58 17.12 8.58
C ALA A 90 -5.06 17.58 8.74
N GLY A 91 -6.03 16.83 8.17
CA GLY A 91 -7.45 17.12 8.25
C GLY A 91 -7.87 18.36 7.46
N LYS A 92 -7.20 18.65 6.33
CA LYS A 92 -7.40 19.87 5.53
C LYS A 92 -8.35 19.64 4.36
N ALA A 93 -9.09 20.70 3.99
CA ALA A 93 -10.07 20.67 2.91
C ALA A 93 -9.49 20.30 1.53
N THR A 94 -8.20 20.56 1.31
CA THR A 94 -7.49 20.21 0.06
C THR A 94 -6.95 18.78 0.04
N GLY A 95 -7.24 18.00 1.08
CA GLY A 95 -6.92 16.58 1.13
C GLY A 95 -7.71 15.76 0.12
N VAL A 96 -7.18 14.58 -0.25
CA VAL A 96 -7.80 13.66 -1.24
C VAL A 96 -9.21 13.21 -0.84
N CYS A 97 -9.54 13.22 0.45
CA CYS A 97 -10.86 12.94 1.01
C CYS A 97 -11.49 14.17 1.69
N LYS A 98 -11.09 15.39 1.30
CA LYS A 98 -11.57 16.66 1.88
C LYS A 98 -11.34 16.77 3.41
N GLY A 99 -10.31 16.10 3.94
CA GLY A 99 -9.99 16.08 5.36
C GLY A 99 -10.84 15.11 6.21
N LYS A 100 -11.66 14.26 5.59
CA LYS A 100 -12.58 13.34 6.29
C LYS A 100 -11.95 11.97 6.59
N GLY A 101 -10.99 11.52 5.78
CA GLY A 101 -10.39 10.18 5.87
C GLY A 101 -9.24 10.10 6.87
N GLY A 102 -8.43 11.15 6.94
CA GLY A 102 -7.20 11.14 7.74
C GLY A 102 -6.24 10.03 7.30
N SER A 103 -5.34 9.61 8.22
CA SER A 103 -4.30 8.62 7.90
C SER A 103 -4.84 7.21 7.59
N LEU A 104 -5.99 6.80 8.11
CA LEU A 104 -6.45 5.41 8.01
C LEU A 104 -7.38 5.13 6.83
N HIS A 105 -7.89 6.17 6.19
CA HIS A 105 -8.94 6.06 5.16
C HIS A 105 -8.61 6.92 3.94
N LEU A 106 -7.34 6.90 3.51
CA LEU A 106 -6.92 7.57 2.28
C LEU A 106 -7.59 6.92 1.07
N ALA A 107 -8.16 7.73 0.19
CA ALA A 107 -8.67 7.30 -1.10
C ALA A 107 -8.33 8.35 -2.15
N ASP A 108 -7.61 7.96 -3.18
CA ASP A 108 -7.33 8.81 -4.34
C ASP A 108 -7.79 8.11 -5.61
N TYR A 109 -9.03 8.35 -5.94
CA TYR A 109 -9.68 7.70 -7.09
C TYR A 109 -9.02 8.07 -8.43
N ALA A 110 -8.35 9.24 -8.50
CA ALA A 110 -7.67 9.68 -9.71
C ALA A 110 -6.51 8.76 -10.11
N VAL A 111 -5.89 8.09 -9.13
CA VAL A 111 -4.82 7.11 -9.37
C VAL A 111 -5.28 5.66 -9.18
N GLY A 112 -6.59 5.43 -8.99
CA GLY A 112 -7.16 4.08 -8.83
C GLY A 112 -7.11 3.55 -7.39
N SER A 113 -6.74 4.36 -6.39
CA SER A 113 -6.86 3.98 -4.97
C SER A 113 -8.31 4.16 -4.51
N LEU A 114 -9.03 3.04 -4.36
CA LEU A 114 -10.45 3.03 -3.95
C LEU A 114 -10.63 3.26 -2.45
N GLY A 115 -9.55 3.18 -1.69
CA GLY A 115 -9.52 3.50 -0.29
C GLY A 115 -8.76 2.49 0.56
N GLU A 116 -8.31 3.04 1.68
CA GLU A 116 -7.62 2.35 2.74
C GLU A 116 -8.56 2.14 3.93
N SER A 117 -8.32 1.14 4.75
CA SER A 117 -9.23 0.88 5.88
C SER A 117 -8.49 0.50 7.16
N GLY A 118 -8.93 1.13 8.26
CA GLY A 118 -8.55 0.74 9.62
C GLY A 118 -9.23 -0.55 10.09
N ILE A 119 -10.30 -0.99 9.41
CA ILE A 119 -10.99 -2.26 9.74
C ILE A 119 -10.24 -3.40 9.09
N THR A 120 -9.60 -4.23 9.90
CA THR A 120 -8.76 -5.34 9.44
C THR A 120 -9.50 -6.29 8.51
N GLY A 121 -9.03 -6.41 7.27
CA GLY A 121 -9.59 -7.30 6.26
C GLY A 121 -10.73 -6.72 5.41
N SER A 122 -11.28 -5.55 5.75
CA SER A 122 -12.42 -4.97 5.01
C SER A 122 -12.11 -4.56 3.58
N SER A 123 -10.86 -4.26 3.26
CA SER A 123 -10.41 -3.93 1.90
C SER A 123 -10.50 -5.12 0.92
N ILE A 124 -10.48 -6.34 1.44
CA ILE A 124 -10.44 -7.57 0.63
C ILE A 124 -11.74 -7.76 -0.18
N PRO A 125 -12.95 -7.72 0.41
CA PRO A 125 -14.20 -7.84 -0.36
C PRO A 125 -14.43 -6.62 -1.26
N ILE A 126 -13.90 -5.43 -0.94
CA ILE A 126 -13.99 -4.25 -1.82
C ILE A 126 -13.21 -4.50 -3.11
N ALA A 127 -12.00 -5.07 -3.03
CA ALA A 127 -11.24 -5.45 -4.22
C ALA A 127 -11.96 -6.54 -5.04
N ALA A 128 -12.59 -7.52 -4.39
CA ALA A 128 -13.39 -8.52 -5.08
C ALA A 128 -14.58 -7.88 -5.82
N GLY A 129 -15.24 -6.88 -5.21
CA GLY A 129 -16.29 -6.07 -5.83
C GLY A 129 -15.79 -5.26 -7.02
N ALA A 130 -14.59 -4.64 -6.91
CA ALA A 130 -13.97 -3.91 -8.00
C ALA A 130 -13.61 -4.84 -9.18
N GLY A 131 -13.09 -6.05 -8.91
CA GLY A 131 -12.86 -7.08 -9.91
C GLY A 131 -14.14 -7.56 -10.57
N LEU A 132 -15.23 -7.73 -9.80
CA LEU A 132 -16.55 -8.06 -10.35
C LEU A 132 -17.07 -6.96 -11.26
N SER A 133 -16.94 -5.69 -10.84
CA SER A 133 -17.32 -4.53 -11.66
C SER A 133 -16.58 -4.54 -13.00
N ALA A 134 -15.25 -4.72 -12.98
CA ALA A 134 -14.46 -4.80 -14.22
C ALA A 134 -14.96 -5.91 -15.14
N LYS A 135 -15.24 -7.09 -14.59
CA LYS A 135 -15.73 -8.23 -15.37
C LYS A 135 -17.13 -7.99 -15.95
N VAL A 136 -18.05 -7.45 -15.17
CA VAL A 136 -19.44 -7.17 -15.64
C VAL A 136 -19.46 -6.09 -16.72
N LEU A 137 -18.60 -5.08 -16.59
CA LEU A 137 -18.48 -3.99 -17.56
C LEU A 137 -17.62 -4.36 -18.79
N GLY A 138 -16.99 -5.52 -18.80
CA GLY A 138 -16.10 -5.96 -19.88
C GLY A 138 -14.82 -5.12 -20.00
N GLU A 139 -14.33 -4.58 -18.90
CA GLU A 139 -13.13 -3.73 -18.85
C GLU A 139 -11.86 -4.56 -18.59
N ASP A 140 -10.76 -4.20 -19.27
CA ASP A 140 -9.42 -4.76 -19.02
C ASP A 140 -8.77 -4.13 -17.77
N ARG A 141 -9.42 -4.26 -16.62
CA ARG A 141 -9.02 -3.71 -15.34
C ARG A 141 -8.77 -4.81 -14.32
N VAL A 142 -7.71 -4.67 -13.54
CA VAL A 142 -7.37 -5.55 -12.43
C VAL A 142 -7.61 -4.80 -11.13
N ALA A 143 -8.09 -5.49 -10.11
CA ALA A 143 -8.15 -4.98 -8.75
C ALA A 143 -7.12 -5.71 -7.88
N MET A 144 -6.36 -4.98 -7.07
CA MET A 144 -5.42 -5.56 -6.11
C MET A 144 -5.73 -5.07 -4.70
N CYS A 145 -5.81 -5.99 -3.73
CA CYS A 145 -5.95 -5.61 -2.34
C CYS A 145 -4.67 -5.91 -1.56
N PHE A 146 -4.25 -4.95 -0.75
CA PHE A 146 -3.19 -5.10 0.22
C PHE A 146 -3.76 -5.46 1.59
N PHE A 147 -3.24 -6.49 2.23
CA PHE A 147 -3.62 -6.89 3.58
C PHE A 147 -2.45 -7.54 4.32
N GLY A 148 -2.38 -7.35 5.64
CA GLY A 148 -1.30 -7.92 6.45
C GLY A 148 -1.54 -9.39 6.82
N ASP A 149 -0.49 -10.03 7.37
CA ASP A 149 -0.51 -11.40 7.90
C ASP A 149 -1.61 -11.62 8.96
N GLY A 150 -1.87 -10.62 9.80
CA GLY A 150 -2.98 -10.67 10.77
C GLY A 150 -4.35 -10.72 10.08
N ALA A 151 -4.56 -9.91 9.04
CA ALA A 151 -5.78 -9.88 8.25
C ALA A 151 -6.02 -11.18 7.48
N ALA A 152 -4.95 -11.90 7.14
CA ALA A 152 -5.04 -13.20 6.48
C ALA A 152 -5.84 -14.23 7.29
N ASN A 153 -6.01 -14.04 8.59
CA ASN A 153 -6.78 -14.94 9.45
C ASN A 153 -8.26 -14.55 9.59
N GLN A 154 -8.72 -13.48 8.91
CA GLN A 154 -10.13 -13.10 8.86
C GLN A 154 -10.91 -13.99 7.88
N GLY A 155 -12.13 -14.38 8.26
CA GLY A 155 -13.01 -15.20 7.41
C GLY A 155 -13.30 -14.57 6.06
N VAL A 156 -13.38 -13.24 5.99
CA VAL A 156 -13.67 -12.47 4.77
C VAL A 156 -12.64 -12.69 3.66
N LEU A 157 -11.38 -13.04 3.97
CA LEU A 157 -10.40 -13.42 2.96
C LEU A 157 -10.85 -14.69 2.23
N TYR A 158 -11.27 -15.71 2.96
CA TYR A 158 -11.68 -17.00 2.40
C TYR A 158 -12.96 -16.87 1.57
N GLU A 159 -13.91 -16.10 2.05
CA GLU A 159 -15.15 -15.79 1.32
C GLU A 159 -14.86 -15.06 0.01
N SER A 160 -13.99 -14.05 0.04
CA SER A 160 -13.58 -13.29 -1.14
C SER A 160 -12.77 -14.12 -2.13
N MET A 161 -11.84 -14.94 -1.66
CA MET A 161 -11.08 -15.86 -2.51
C MET A 161 -12.00 -16.89 -3.19
N ASN A 162 -12.99 -17.43 -2.47
CA ASN A 162 -13.97 -18.34 -3.03
C ASN A 162 -14.77 -17.69 -4.16
N LEU A 163 -15.33 -16.50 -3.94
CA LEU A 163 -16.09 -15.78 -4.97
C LEU A 163 -15.21 -15.43 -6.16
N ALA A 164 -14.03 -14.87 -5.90
CA ALA A 164 -13.11 -14.46 -6.96
C ALA A 164 -12.66 -15.65 -7.83
N SER A 165 -12.41 -16.80 -7.23
CA SER A 165 -12.02 -18.01 -7.95
C SER A 165 -13.19 -18.59 -8.73
N ALA A 166 -14.37 -18.75 -8.10
CA ALA A 166 -15.56 -19.31 -8.75
C ALA A 166 -16.00 -18.49 -9.98
N TRP A 167 -15.86 -17.18 -9.92
CA TRP A 167 -16.25 -16.27 -11.01
C TRP A 167 -15.07 -15.82 -11.87
N LYS A 168 -13.85 -16.31 -11.62
CA LYS A 168 -12.62 -15.91 -12.32
C LYS A 168 -12.45 -14.39 -12.36
N LEU A 169 -12.60 -13.74 -11.22
CA LEU A 169 -12.47 -12.29 -11.12
C LEU A 169 -11.00 -11.85 -11.31
N PRO A 170 -10.73 -10.72 -11.98
CA PRO A 170 -9.38 -10.18 -12.15
C PRO A 170 -8.89 -9.52 -10.85
N VAL A 171 -8.63 -10.32 -9.82
CA VAL A 171 -8.23 -9.85 -8.49
C VAL A 171 -6.88 -10.43 -8.08
N ILE A 172 -6.01 -9.58 -7.53
CA ILE A 172 -4.78 -9.97 -6.87
C ILE A 172 -4.96 -9.78 -5.36
N PHE A 173 -4.84 -10.85 -4.60
CA PHE A 173 -4.81 -10.84 -3.15
C PHE A 173 -3.36 -10.77 -2.69
N LEU A 174 -2.86 -9.58 -2.30
CA LEU A 174 -1.47 -9.38 -1.89
C LEU A 174 -1.37 -9.28 -0.38
N CYS A 175 -0.75 -10.30 0.22
CA CYS A 175 -0.44 -10.35 1.64
C CYS A 175 0.93 -9.71 1.91
N GLU A 176 0.94 -8.60 2.64
CA GLU A 176 2.13 -7.94 3.19
C GLU A 176 2.52 -8.64 4.49
N ASN A 177 3.22 -9.78 4.39
CA ASN A 177 3.61 -10.55 5.56
C ASN A 177 4.85 -9.92 6.21
N ASN A 178 4.60 -9.02 7.17
CA ASN A 178 5.64 -8.36 7.94
C ASN A 178 5.92 -9.03 9.29
N HIS A 179 5.48 -10.27 9.45
CA HIS A 179 5.68 -11.16 10.60
C HIS A 179 4.88 -10.82 11.86
N TYR A 180 4.19 -9.66 11.93
CA TYR A 180 3.55 -9.23 13.16
C TYR A 180 2.20 -8.55 12.93
N ALA A 181 1.15 -9.11 13.52
CA ALA A 181 -0.12 -8.43 13.71
C ALA A 181 -0.04 -7.61 15.01
N LEU A 182 0.18 -6.31 14.91
CA LEU A 182 0.52 -5.41 16.01
C LEU A 182 1.78 -5.92 16.75
N SER A 183 1.63 -6.61 17.86
CA SER A 183 2.71 -7.26 18.64
C SER A 183 2.66 -8.79 18.58
N THR A 184 1.64 -9.38 17.94
CA THR A 184 1.46 -10.84 17.86
C THR A 184 2.28 -11.40 16.71
N PRO A 185 3.26 -12.27 16.95
CA PRO A 185 4.04 -12.90 15.89
C PRO A 185 3.14 -13.80 15.03
N ALA A 186 3.24 -13.68 13.70
CA ALA A 186 2.40 -14.41 12.75
C ALA A 186 2.44 -15.92 12.96
N HIS A 187 3.63 -16.49 13.24
CA HIS A 187 3.81 -17.93 13.44
C HIS A 187 3.08 -18.51 14.66
N THR A 188 2.65 -17.66 15.62
CA THR A 188 1.92 -18.11 16.82
C THR A 188 0.41 -18.24 16.58
N VAL A 189 -0.12 -17.63 15.53
CA VAL A 189 -1.58 -17.53 15.27
C VAL A 189 -1.97 -17.97 13.86
N THR A 190 -0.99 -18.29 12.99
CA THR A 190 -1.21 -18.66 11.60
C THR A 190 -0.85 -20.13 11.39
N GLY A 191 -1.84 -20.97 11.09
CA GLY A 191 -1.61 -22.36 10.73
C GLY A 191 -1.12 -22.48 9.28
N GLY A 192 0.02 -23.16 9.07
CA GLY A 192 0.64 -23.32 7.76
C GLY A 192 1.16 -22.00 7.16
N ARG A 193 1.44 -22.01 5.85
CA ARG A 193 1.82 -20.79 5.13
C ARG A 193 0.57 -20.13 4.55
N ILE A 194 0.54 -18.80 4.54
CA ILE A 194 -0.61 -18.05 3.99
C ILE A 194 -0.80 -18.36 2.50
N VAL A 195 0.29 -18.43 1.74
CA VAL A 195 0.27 -18.72 0.30
C VAL A 195 -0.37 -20.07 -0.03
N ASP A 196 -0.22 -21.07 0.83
CA ASP A 196 -0.76 -22.42 0.59
C ASP A 196 -2.30 -22.45 0.63
N ARG A 197 -2.94 -21.46 1.25
CA ARG A 197 -4.40 -21.33 1.31
C ARG A 197 -5.04 -21.17 -0.07
N ALA A 198 -4.30 -20.62 -1.04
CA ALA A 198 -4.77 -20.46 -2.42
C ALA A 198 -5.21 -21.80 -3.05
N HIS A 199 -4.51 -22.87 -2.77
CA HIS A 199 -4.82 -24.19 -3.33
C HIS A 199 -6.20 -24.70 -2.96
N GLY A 200 -6.70 -24.38 -1.75
CA GLY A 200 -8.05 -24.76 -1.32
C GLY A 200 -9.17 -24.11 -2.16
N PHE A 201 -8.87 -23.04 -2.88
CA PHE A 201 -9.80 -22.33 -3.76
C PHE A 201 -9.49 -22.51 -5.25
N GLY A 202 -8.57 -23.41 -5.61
CA GLY A 202 -8.23 -23.68 -7.00
C GLY A 202 -7.53 -22.54 -7.72
N MET A 203 -6.89 -21.63 -6.99
CA MET A 203 -6.16 -20.48 -7.54
C MET A 203 -4.66 -20.61 -7.23
N PRO A 204 -3.78 -20.00 -8.04
CA PRO A 204 -2.35 -20.02 -7.75
C PRO A 204 -2.01 -19.19 -6.51
N GLY A 205 -1.04 -19.71 -5.75
CA GLY A 205 -0.36 -18.99 -4.68
C GLY A 205 1.10 -18.75 -5.08
N VAL A 206 1.56 -17.52 -4.96
CA VAL A 206 2.93 -17.10 -5.25
C VAL A 206 3.55 -16.51 -3.99
N ARG A 207 4.73 -16.98 -3.61
CA ARG A 207 5.47 -16.43 -2.47
C ARG A 207 6.72 -15.72 -2.95
N VAL A 208 6.89 -14.49 -2.50
CA VAL A 208 8.08 -13.68 -2.69
C VAL A 208 8.85 -13.63 -1.37
N ASP A 209 9.89 -14.46 -1.26
CA ASP A 209 10.69 -14.54 -0.03
C ASP A 209 11.60 -13.33 0.19
N ASN A 210 11.96 -12.61 -0.86
CA ASN A 210 12.76 -11.39 -0.81
C ASN A 210 11.89 -10.15 -1.14
N GLY A 211 10.91 -9.86 -0.31
CA GLY A 211 10.05 -8.67 -0.49
C GLY A 211 10.76 -7.32 -0.28
N GLN A 212 12.05 -7.33 0.08
CA GLN A 212 12.93 -6.16 0.10
C GLN A 212 13.55 -5.87 -1.28
N ASP A 213 13.41 -6.78 -2.24
CA ASP A 213 13.77 -6.55 -3.64
C ASP A 213 12.54 -6.13 -4.45
N VAL A 214 12.54 -4.88 -4.89
CA VAL A 214 11.44 -4.30 -5.66
C VAL A 214 11.21 -5.02 -6.99
N ILE A 215 12.25 -5.59 -7.60
CA ILE A 215 12.17 -6.29 -8.89
C ILE A 215 11.53 -7.67 -8.73
N ASP A 216 11.86 -8.40 -7.64
CA ASP A 216 11.23 -9.69 -7.35
C ASP A 216 9.72 -9.52 -7.14
N VAL A 217 9.31 -8.50 -6.38
CA VAL A 217 7.89 -8.18 -6.17
C VAL A 217 7.22 -7.76 -7.48
N PHE A 218 7.84 -6.83 -8.23
CA PHE A 218 7.31 -6.37 -9.52
C PHE A 218 7.08 -7.54 -10.48
N THR A 219 8.04 -8.46 -10.57
CA THR A 219 7.96 -9.62 -11.45
C THR A 219 6.80 -10.54 -11.06
N ALA A 220 6.71 -10.91 -9.79
CA ALA A 220 5.65 -11.79 -9.29
C ALA A 220 4.25 -11.19 -9.48
N VAL A 221 4.10 -9.89 -9.20
CA VAL A 221 2.80 -9.20 -9.37
C VAL A 221 2.48 -8.98 -10.84
N SER A 222 3.48 -8.70 -11.70
CA SER A 222 3.26 -8.60 -13.16
C SER A 222 2.72 -9.91 -13.75
N GLU A 223 3.28 -11.05 -13.36
CA GLU A 223 2.77 -12.36 -13.78
C GLU A 223 1.33 -12.60 -13.31
N ALA A 224 1.02 -12.22 -12.06
CA ALA A 224 -0.32 -12.32 -11.50
C ALA A 224 -1.32 -11.41 -12.22
N THR A 225 -0.95 -10.16 -12.54
CA THR A 225 -1.81 -9.22 -13.29
C THR A 225 -2.03 -9.68 -14.72
N ASP A 226 -0.99 -10.16 -15.40
CA ASP A 226 -1.12 -10.71 -16.75
C ASP A 226 -2.03 -11.94 -16.78
N ARG A 227 -1.97 -12.80 -15.77
CA ARG A 227 -2.88 -13.91 -15.59
C ARG A 227 -4.34 -13.44 -15.44
N ALA A 228 -4.58 -12.46 -14.56
CA ALA A 228 -5.91 -11.91 -14.32
C ALA A 228 -6.52 -11.31 -15.60
N ARG A 229 -5.71 -10.59 -16.39
CA ARG A 229 -6.16 -10.01 -17.68
C ARG A 229 -6.49 -11.04 -18.76
N ARG A 230 -5.91 -12.24 -18.68
CA ARG A 230 -6.26 -13.35 -19.58
C ARG A 230 -7.50 -14.14 -19.13
N ASP A 231 -8.30 -13.60 -18.20
CA ASP A 231 -9.48 -14.26 -17.60
C ASP A 231 -9.17 -15.63 -16.97
N GLU A 232 -7.93 -15.78 -16.48
CA GLU A 232 -7.49 -17.00 -15.79
C GLU A 232 -7.79 -16.97 -14.29
N GLY A 233 -8.43 -15.89 -13.80
CA GLY A 233 -8.88 -15.72 -12.43
C GLY A 233 -7.82 -15.12 -11.48
N PRO A 234 -8.11 -15.12 -10.16
CA PRO A 234 -7.31 -14.44 -9.16
C PRO A 234 -5.99 -15.16 -8.84
N THR A 235 -5.12 -14.45 -8.15
CA THR A 235 -3.87 -14.99 -7.59
C THR A 235 -3.68 -14.48 -6.16
N LEU A 236 -3.25 -15.35 -5.24
CA LEU A 236 -2.77 -14.97 -3.91
C LEU A 236 -1.25 -14.79 -3.95
N VAL A 237 -0.77 -13.60 -3.63
CA VAL A 237 0.66 -13.29 -3.54
C VAL A 237 1.01 -13.01 -2.08
N GLU A 238 1.93 -13.77 -1.50
CA GLU A 238 2.48 -13.55 -0.16
C GLU A 238 3.87 -12.96 -0.28
N VAL A 239 4.06 -11.72 0.16
CA VAL A 239 5.35 -11.01 0.12
C VAL A 239 5.92 -10.92 1.53
N MET A 240 7.11 -11.52 1.73
CA MET A 240 7.82 -11.48 3.01
C MET A 240 8.54 -10.14 3.15
N THR A 241 8.15 -9.34 4.12
CA THR A 241 8.67 -7.99 4.35
C THR A 241 8.81 -7.71 5.85
N TYR A 242 9.18 -6.49 6.25
CA TYR A 242 9.33 -6.16 7.66
C TYR A 242 9.11 -4.68 7.95
N ARG A 243 8.42 -4.38 9.07
CA ARG A 243 8.28 -3.01 9.58
C ARG A 243 9.52 -2.58 10.34
N PHE A 244 10.19 -1.51 9.93
CA PHE A 244 11.33 -0.97 10.69
C PHE A 244 10.89 -0.17 11.92
N ARG A 245 9.65 0.36 11.91
CA ARG A 245 9.05 1.14 12.99
C ARG A 245 8.06 0.31 13.79
N GLU A 246 7.54 0.90 14.87
CA GLU A 246 6.45 0.30 15.64
C GLU A 246 5.18 0.16 14.79
N HIS A 247 4.17 -0.50 15.34
CA HIS A 247 2.90 -0.70 14.64
C HIS A 247 2.28 0.63 14.21
N SER A 248 2.27 1.60 15.11
CA SER A 248 1.87 2.98 14.80
C SER A 248 2.73 3.98 15.57
N GLU A 249 2.89 5.17 15.02
CA GLU A 249 3.61 6.25 15.69
C GLU A 249 2.79 6.78 16.87
N GLY A 250 3.43 6.90 18.03
CA GLY A 250 2.78 7.33 19.27
C GLY A 250 2.18 6.21 20.12
N LEU A 251 1.99 5.00 19.56
CA LEU A 251 1.62 3.84 20.36
C LEU A 251 2.86 3.31 21.10
N ARG A 252 2.80 3.29 22.42
CA ARG A 252 3.84 2.67 23.24
C ARG A 252 3.40 1.27 23.64
N ILE A 253 4.11 0.26 23.15
CA ILE A 253 3.98 -1.12 23.59
C ILE A 253 5.10 -1.33 24.63
N ASN A 254 4.71 -1.54 25.89
CA ASN A 254 5.64 -1.60 27.02
C ASN A 254 6.36 -2.97 27.16
N VAL A 255 6.33 -3.77 26.10
CA VAL A 255 7.04 -5.06 26.01
C VAL A 255 7.83 -5.11 24.72
N ASP A 256 9.05 -5.59 24.82
CA ASP A 256 9.85 -5.91 23.62
C ASP A 256 9.32 -7.23 23.05
N TYR A 257 8.59 -7.12 21.93
CA TYR A 257 7.91 -8.26 21.29
C TYR A 257 8.65 -8.78 20.06
N ARG A 258 9.68 -8.06 19.61
CA ARG A 258 10.49 -8.42 18.46
C ARG A 258 11.87 -8.92 18.91
N ASP A 259 12.33 -9.99 18.30
CA ASP A 259 13.70 -10.46 18.49
C ASP A 259 14.69 -9.38 17.98
N PRO A 260 15.62 -8.90 18.81
CA PRO A 260 16.62 -7.91 18.40
C PRO A 260 17.45 -8.37 17.20
N ALA A 261 17.83 -9.65 17.13
CA ALA A 261 18.60 -10.20 16.02
C ALA A 261 17.80 -10.25 14.72
N GLU A 262 16.52 -10.62 14.80
CA GLU A 262 15.59 -10.54 13.65
C GLU A 262 15.50 -9.10 13.15
N ARG A 263 15.28 -8.15 14.05
CA ARG A 263 15.16 -6.74 13.71
C ARG A 263 16.44 -6.20 13.04
N GLU A 264 17.62 -6.52 13.57
CA GLU A 264 18.89 -6.12 13.00
C GLU A 264 19.10 -6.70 11.60
N LEU A 265 18.77 -7.98 11.41
CA LEU A 265 18.83 -8.64 10.12
C LEU A 265 17.97 -7.90 9.07
N TRP A 266 16.74 -7.53 9.41
CA TRP A 266 15.86 -6.83 8.49
C TRP A 266 16.31 -5.38 8.24
N LEU A 267 16.81 -4.67 9.24
CA LEU A 267 17.38 -3.33 9.08
C LEU A 267 18.60 -3.33 8.16
N SER A 268 19.42 -4.38 8.17
CA SER A 268 20.56 -4.53 7.25
C SER A 268 20.13 -4.74 5.79
N ARG A 269 18.85 -5.02 5.55
CA ARG A 269 18.23 -5.22 4.23
C ARG A 269 17.31 -4.05 3.85
N ASP A 270 17.75 -2.81 4.09
CA ASP A 270 16.97 -1.63 3.71
C ASP A 270 16.75 -1.60 2.19
N PRO A 271 15.48 -1.68 1.72
CA PRO A 271 15.18 -1.82 0.29
C PRO A 271 15.67 -0.64 -0.53
N ILE A 272 15.65 0.58 0.01
CA ILE A 272 16.10 1.79 -0.68
C ILE A 272 17.60 1.74 -0.91
N VAL A 273 18.35 1.37 0.14
CA VAL A 273 19.81 1.27 0.08
C VAL A 273 20.26 0.13 -0.84
N MET A 274 19.60 -1.02 -0.71
CA MET A 274 19.90 -2.20 -1.54
C MET A 274 19.67 -1.90 -3.02
N PHE A 275 18.53 -1.31 -3.37
CA PHE A 275 18.21 -1.05 -4.77
C PHE A 275 19.06 0.08 -5.37
N ARG A 276 19.31 1.16 -4.61
CA ARG A 276 20.28 2.19 -4.98
C ARG A 276 21.64 1.57 -5.35
N ASN A 277 22.19 0.73 -4.48
CA ASN A 277 23.49 0.10 -4.70
C ASN A 277 23.46 -0.85 -5.92
N ALA A 278 22.37 -1.58 -6.12
CA ALA A 278 22.20 -2.44 -7.29
C ALA A 278 22.17 -1.65 -8.60
N LEU A 279 21.49 -0.50 -8.65
CA LEU A 279 21.44 0.37 -9.82
C LEU A 279 22.83 0.92 -10.18
N ILE A 280 23.59 1.34 -9.18
CA ILE A 280 24.97 1.83 -9.38
C ILE A 280 25.88 0.69 -9.86
N ALA A 281 25.83 -0.45 -9.20
CA ALA A 281 26.66 -1.61 -9.56
C ALA A 281 26.37 -2.14 -10.98
N GLN A 282 25.13 -2.02 -11.44
CA GLN A 282 24.72 -2.38 -12.81
C GLN A 282 25.01 -1.30 -13.86
N GLY A 283 25.59 -0.16 -13.47
CA GLY A 283 25.84 0.97 -14.37
C GLY A 283 24.57 1.65 -14.92
N ARG A 284 23.43 1.48 -14.22
CA ARG A 284 22.16 2.10 -14.62
C ARG A 284 21.98 3.51 -14.06
N ALA A 285 22.74 3.85 -13.02
CA ALA A 285 22.79 5.18 -12.42
C ALA A 285 24.18 5.43 -11.83
N THR A 286 24.50 6.70 -11.58
CA THR A 286 25.67 7.10 -10.79
C THR A 286 25.26 7.45 -9.35
N ALA A 287 26.21 7.55 -8.44
CA ALA A 287 25.96 8.02 -7.08
C ALA A 287 25.36 9.42 -7.08
N GLU A 288 25.87 10.32 -7.93
CA GLU A 288 25.39 11.70 -8.07
C GLU A 288 23.93 11.74 -8.55
N THR A 289 23.54 10.87 -9.50
CA THR A 289 22.16 10.76 -9.97
C THR A 289 21.23 10.32 -8.81
N MET A 290 21.69 9.39 -7.98
CA MET A 290 20.91 8.93 -6.82
C MET A 290 20.80 10.02 -5.74
N ASP A 291 21.89 10.73 -5.45
CA ASP A 291 21.89 11.84 -4.48
C ASP A 291 20.98 12.97 -4.94
N GLN A 292 20.97 13.28 -6.23
CA GLN A 292 20.08 14.29 -6.82
C GLN A 292 18.62 13.85 -6.71
N LEU A 293 18.30 12.58 -7.03
CA LEU A 293 16.94 12.02 -6.89
C LEU A 293 16.44 12.14 -5.44
N GLU A 294 17.26 11.78 -4.47
CA GLU A 294 16.91 11.89 -3.05
C GLU A 294 16.71 13.34 -2.62
N ALA A 295 17.54 14.27 -3.09
CA ALA A 295 17.39 15.71 -2.80
C ALA A 295 16.12 16.29 -3.42
N GLU A 296 15.77 15.92 -4.66
CA GLU A 296 14.52 16.34 -5.31
C GLU A 296 13.30 15.84 -4.53
N VAL A 297 13.28 14.58 -4.10
CA VAL A 297 12.18 14.02 -3.30
C VAL A 297 12.11 14.67 -1.92
N ALA A 298 13.25 14.95 -1.29
CA ALA A 298 13.27 15.65 -0.01
C ALA A 298 12.63 17.04 -0.12
N GLN A 299 12.93 17.79 -1.20
CA GLN A 299 12.29 19.09 -1.46
C GLN A 299 10.78 18.92 -1.72
N GLU A 300 10.37 17.94 -2.52
CA GLU A 300 8.96 17.64 -2.78
C GLU A 300 8.19 17.36 -1.47
N VAL A 301 8.80 16.66 -0.52
CA VAL A 301 8.18 16.39 0.79
C VAL A 301 8.07 17.65 1.64
N GLU A 302 9.06 18.56 1.64
CA GLU A 302 8.93 19.83 2.33
C GLU A 302 7.86 20.73 1.68
N ASP A 303 7.77 20.73 0.36
CA ASP A 303 6.72 21.47 -0.37
C ASP A 303 5.32 20.91 -0.03
N CYS A 304 5.17 19.59 0.09
CA CYS A 304 3.88 18.98 0.47
C CYS A 304 3.48 19.33 1.92
N VAL A 305 4.42 19.48 2.82
CA VAL A 305 4.15 19.94 4.19
C VAL A 305 3.68 21.39 4.18
N THR A 306 4.36 22.25 3.43
CA THR A 306 3.98 23.64 3.27
C THR A 306 2.56 23.75 2.70
N PHE A 307 2.28 23.01 1.62
CA PHE A 307 0.93 22.91 1.03
C PHE A 307 -0.13 22.53 2.06
N ALA A 308 0.14 21.48 2.86
CA ALA A 308 -0.79 20.99 3.88
C ALA A 308 -1.02 22.02 4.99
N LEU A 309 0.03 22.70 5.47
CA LEU A 309 -0.09 23.68 6.55
C LEU A 309 -0.81 24.96 6.11
N ASP A 310 -0.60 25.41 4.88
CA ASP A 310 -1.24 26.60 4.30
C ASP A 310 -2.70 26.35 3.89
N SER A 311 -3.09 25.08 3.78
CA SER A 311 -4.45 24.69 3.40
C SER A 311 -5.46 24.98 4.51
N PRO A 312 -6.70 25.43 4.17
CA PRO A 312 -7.75 25.65 5.14
C PRO A 312 -8.29 24.35 5.72
N TYR A 313 -8.88 24.41 6.91
CA TYR A 313 -9.74 23.34 7.40
C TYR A 313 -11.07 23.33 6.64
N PRO A 314 -11.71 22.15 6.49
CA PRO A 314 -13.04 22.06 5.91
C PRO A 314 -14.07 22.82 6.79
N ALA A 315 -15.09 23.37 6.16
CA ALA A 315 -16.24 23.90 6.89
C ALA A 315 -16.99 22.75 7.58
N PRO A 316 -17.64 22.99 8.74
CA PRO A 316 -18.37 21.93 9.48
C PRO A 316 -19.43 21.21 8.64
N GLU A 317 -20.05 21.90 7.70
CA GLU A 317 -21.09 21.36 6.81
C GLU A 317 -20.57 20.24 5.90
N VAL A 318 -19.27 20.28 5.55
CA VAL A 318 -18.62 19.24 4.74
C VAL A 318 -18.72 17.85 5.37
N ALA A 319 -18.92 17.75 6.69
CA ALA A 319 -19.12 16.48 7.37
C ALA A 319 -20.37 15.72 6.88
N PHE A 320 -21.34 16.42 6.32
CA PHE A 320 -22.60 15.84 5.83
C PHE A 320 -22.61 15.66 4.29
N GLU A 321 -21.54 16.08 3.60
CA GLU A 321 -21.39 15.85 2.16
C GLU A 321 -20.86 14.45 1.84
N ASP A 322 -21.12 14.00 0.62
CA ASP A 322 -20.61 12.74 0.05
C ASP A 322 -21.05 11.46 0.81
N LEU A 323 -22.12 11.52 1.60
CA LEU A 323 -22.67 10.37 2.31
C LEU A 323 -23.59 9.54 1.41
N TYR A 324 -24.36 10.22 0.56
CA TYR A 324 -25.32 9.62 -0.36
C TYR A 324 -25.29 10.35 -1.70
N THR A 325 -25.89 9.75 -2.72
CA THR A 325 -26.00 10.34 -4.07
C THR A 325 -26.81 11.65 -4.07
N GLU A 326 -27.83 11.73 -3.23
CA GLU A 326 -28.62 12.95 -3.00
C GLU A 326 -28.08 13.69 -1.78
N ALA A 327 -28.06 15.02 -1.84
CA ALA A 327 -27.69 15.84 -0.69
C ALA A 327 -28.80 15.74 0.38
N TYR A 328 -28.44 15.29 1.56
CA TYR A 328 -29.31 15.36 2.74
C TYR A 328 -28.96 16.59 3.55
N THR A 329 -29.98 17.29 4.01
CA THR A 329 -29.83 18.36 5.01
C THR A 329 -30.02 17.79 6.41
N LEU A 330 -29.56 18.51 7.43
CA LEU A 330 -29.78 18.12 8.83
C LEU A 330 -31.29 17.96 9.15
N GLU A 331 -32.15 18.71 8.47
CA GLU A 331 -33.60 18.66 8.59
C GLU A 331 -34.18 17.35 8.01
N ASP A 332 -33.52 16.73 7.03
CA ASP A 332 -33.95 15.44 6.46
C ASP A 332 -33.64 14.23 7.37
N VAL A 333 -32.80 14.41 8.39
CA VAL A 333 -32.27 13.33 9.23
C VAL A 333 -32.80 13.41 10.66
N LEU A 334 -33.38 14.54 11.09
CA LEU A 334 -33.99 14.77 12.41
C LEU A 334 -35.49 14.77 12.35
#